data_1f5f05dc058bded77ced7a538faf1ff5
#
_entry.id   1f5f05dc058bded77ced7a538faf1ff5
#
_cell.length_a   1.000
_cell.length_b   1.000
_cell.length_c   1.000
_cell.angle_alpha   90.00
_cell.angle_beta   90.00
_cell.angle_gamma   90.00
#
_symmetry.space_group_name_H-M   'P 1'
#
loop_
_entity.id
_entity.type
_entity.pdbx_description
1 polymer ?
#
loop_
_entity_poly.entity_id
_entity_poly.type
_entity_poly.pdbx_seq_one_letter_code
_entity_poly.pdbx_strand_id
1 'polypeptide(L)'
;AYDAFADRVLNAEEHRFQIEFEKLYRRFFQAGKKKRYAGHIIWKEGQDVDAIDITGFEYKRSDIAAITKQVQREVIEKIVYGEEPDAIASYLREVIDAFEAGTIDLDAVAIPGGIGKRLDAYETATAHVRGAQYANAVLGTSFARGSKPKRVYLRKVHPAFFRQLEAEGVADPTDDPVYAEFKRDPDVICFEYADEVPETFAVDYDRMLEKTVRAPIERIVEALGMQWDEIRSGQEQTGLESFF
;
A
#
# COMPACT_ATOMS: atom_id res chain seq x y z
N ALA A 1 4.54 33.07 -27.21
CA ALA A 1 3.18 32.51 -27.25
C ALA A 1 2.33 33.06 -26.11
N TYR A 2 2.82 33.07 -24.84
CA TYR A 2 2.09 33.63 -23.69
C TYR A 2 1.85 35.15 -23.83
N ASP A 3 2.87 35.88 -24.19
CA ASP A 3 2.76 37.35 -24.36
C ASP A 3 1.70 37.70 -25.38
N ALA A 4 1.69 37.01 -26.54
CA ALA A 4 0.69 37.23 -27.58
C ALA A 4 -0.73 36.83 -27.10
N PHE A 5 -0.89 35.85 -26.22
CA PHE A 5 -2.15 35.51 -25.58
C PHE A 5 -2.58 36.57 -24.57
N ALA A 6 -1.67 37.02 -23.73
CA ALA A 6 -1.94 37.99 -22.69
C ALA A 6 -2.33 39.36 -23.33
N ASP A 7 -1.63 39.80 -24.36
CA ASP A 7 -1.94 41.03 -25.09
C ASP A 7 -3.32 40.96 -25.74
N ARG A 8 -3.67 39.82 -26.35
CA ARG A 8 -4.92 39.66 -27.12
C ARG A 8 -6.14 39.40 -26.25
N VAL A 9 -5.98 38.58 -25.16
CA VAL A 9 -7.10 38.08 -24.36
C VAL A 9 -7.27 38.88 -23.08
N LEU A 10 -6.16 39.25 -22.42
CA LEU A 10 -6.21 39.95 -21.14
C LEU A 10 -6.16 41.48 -21.31
N ASN A 11 -5.82 41.98 -22.51
CA ASN A 11 -5.72 43.42 -22.82
C ASN A 11 -4.96 44.20 -21.73
N ALA A 12 -3.87 43.66 -21.22
CA ALA A 12 -3.10 44.18 -20.11
C ALA A 12 -1.78 44.76 -20.62
N GLU A 13 -1.52 46.03 -20.31
CA GLU A 13 -0.26 46.68 -20.61
C GLU A 13 0.91 46.14 -19.80
N GLU A 14 0.64 45.64 -18.59
CA GLU A 14 1.60 44.97 -17.74
C GLU A 14 1.06 43.59 -17.31
N HIS A 15 1.83 42.54 -17.54
CA HIS A 15 1.51 41.18 -17.11
C HIS A 15 1.83 41.00 -15.63
N ARG A 16 0.81 40.76 -14.81
CA ARG A 16 0.96 40.46 -13.38
C ARG A 16 1.48 39.07 -13.12
N PHE A 17 1.48 38.21 -14.14
CA PHE A 17 1.89 36.81 -14.03
C PHE A 17 3.00 36.54 -15.05
N GLN A 18 4.09 35.95 -14.56
CA GLN A 18 5.11 35.38 -15.43
C GLN A 18 4.87 33.88 -15.53
N ILE A 19 4.86 33.36 -16.75
CA ILE A 19 4.82 31.95 -17.03
C ILE A 19 6.19 31.55 -17.55
N GLU A 20 6.86 30.70 -16.77
CA GLU A 20 8.15 30.15 -17.14
C GLU A 20 7.97 28.70 -17.59
N PHE A 21 8.81 28.28 -18.53
CA PHE A 21 8.86 26.90 -18.96
C PHE A 21 9.70 26.10 -17.97
N GLU A 22 9.05 25.37 -17.07
CA GLU A 22 9.71 24.69 -15.96
C GLU A 22 10.28 23.34 -16.38
N LYS A 23 9.46 22.50 -17.05
CA LYS A 23 9.84 21.13 -17.41
C LYS A 23 9.07 20.60 -18.61
N LEU A 24 9.69 19.66 -19.34
CA LEU A 24 9.10 18.93 -20.45
C LEU A 24 9.02 17.44 -20.12
N TYR A 25 7.84 16.88 -20.30
CA TYR A 25 7.62 15.45 -20.19
C TYR A 25 7.60 14.78 -21.57
N ARG A 26 8.32 13.66 -21.70
CA ARG A 26 8.21 12.78 -22.87
C ARG A 26 6.90 12.00 -22.84
N ARG A 27 6.54 11.50 -21.64
CA ARG A 27 5.28 10.81 -21.35
C ARG A 27 4.69 11.34 -20.07
N PHE A 28 3.37 11.40 -20.03
CA PHE A 28 2.63 11.87 -18.87
C PHE A 28 1.45 10.93 -18.63
N PHE A 29 1.28 10.49 -17.41
CA PHE A 29 0.22 9.61 -16.96
C PHE A 29 -0.57 10.25 -15.82
N GLN A 30 -1.89 10.18 -15.90
CA GLN A 30 -2.78 10.67 -14.85
C GLN A 30 -3.82 9.61 -14.53
N ALA A 31 -3.91 9.20 -13.24
CA ALA A 31 -4.88 8.22 -12.77
C ALA A 31 -5.98 8.87 -11.94
N GLY A 32 -7.18 9.00 -12.51
CA GLY A 32 -8.49 9.12 -11.87
C GLY A 32 -8.77 10.29 -10.92
N LYS A 33 -7.80 10.91 -10.25
CA LYS A 33 -8.00 12.00 -9.28
C LYS A 33 -7.13 13.20 -9.57
N LYS A 34 -7.64 14.41 -9.27
CA LYS A 34 -6.85 15.65 -9.32
C LYS A 34 -5.55 15.48 -8.53
N LYS A 35 -4.44 15.97 -9.08
CA LYS A 35 -3.10 15.93 -8.48
C LYS A 35 -2.50 14.50 -8.32
N ARG A 36 -3.00 13.50 -9.03
CA ARG A 36 -2.38 12.18 -9.17
C ARG A 36 -1.83 12.04 -10.58
N TYR A 37 -0.55 12.28 -10.74
CA TYR A 37 0.12 12.18 -12.02
C TYR A 37 1.56 11.71 -11.88
N ALA A 38 2.08 11.16 -12.95
CA ALA A 38 3.49 10.84 -13.10
C ALA A 38 3.95 11.18 -14.52
N GLY A 39 5.22 11.47 -14.67
CA GLY A 39 5.76 11.78 -15.99
C GLY A 39 7.27 11.59 -16.06
N HIS A 40 7.73 11.19 -17.26
CA HIS A 40 9.13 11.09 -17.61
C HIS A 40 9.61 12.47 -18.07
N ILE A 41 10.39 13.14 -17.23
CA ILE A 41 10.96 14.46 -17.52
C ILE A 41 12.22 14.29 -18.37
N ILE A 42 12.27 14.97 -19.53
CA ILE A 42 13.42 14.96 -20.42
C ILE A 42 14.15 16.30 -20.45
N TRP A 43 13.56 17.34 -19.89
CA TRP A 43 14.16 18.67 -19.78
C TRP A 43 13.57 19.39 -18.55
N LYS A 44 14.45 20.08 -17.80
CA LYS A 44 14.06 20.86 -16.62
C LYS A 44 14.99 22.06 -16.46
N GLU A 45 14.42 23.27 -16.31
CA GLU A 45 15.14 24.50 -15.98
C GLU A 45 16.40 24.74 -16.87
N GLY A 46 16.27 24.50 -18.17
CA GLY A 46 17.36 24.73 -19.12
C GLY A 46 18.33 23.56 -19.31
N GLN A 47 18.11 22.42 -18.69
CA GLN A 47 18.97 21.23 -18.76
C GLN A 47 18.22 20.02 -19.25
N ASP A 48 18.89 19.19 -20.05
CA ASP A 48 18.42 17.86 -20.37
C ASP A 48 18.58 16.97 -19.15
N VAL A 49 17.50 16.23 -18.82
CA VAL A 49 17.45 15.32 -17.68
C VAL A 49 16.76 14.03 -18.07
N ASP A 50 17.03 12.98 -17.31
CA ASP A 50 16.28 11.73 -17.34
C ASP A 50 15.78 11.44 -15.92
N ALA A 51 14.54 11.87 -15.64
CA ALA A 51 13.99 11.81 -14.30
C ALA A 51 12.49 11.51 -14.32
N ILE A 52 12.00 10.98 -13.22
CA ILE A 52 10.58 10.72 -13.04
C ILE A 52 10.01 11.69 -12.00
N ASP A 53 8.92 12.35 -12.37
CA ASP A 53 8.09 13.14 -11.47
C ASP A 53 6.85 12.33 -11.09
N ILE A 54 6.66 12.08 -9.81
CA ILE A 54 5.49 11.36 -9.30
C ILE A 54 4.84 12.22 -8.22
N THR A 55 3.59 12.59 -8.43
CA THR A 55 2.81 13.43 -7.51
C THR A 55 1.48 12.79 -7.15
N GLY A 56 1.11 12.89 -5.87
CA GLY A 56 -0.23 12.51 -5.37
C GLY A 56 -0.47 11.01 -5.20
N PHE A 57 0.49 10.16 -5.54
CA PHE A 57 0.43 8.73 -5.26
C PHE A 57 0.85 8.42 -3.81
N GLU A 58 0.47 7.26 -3.33
CA GLU A 58 0.56 6.90 -1.91
C GLU A 58 1.98 6.54 -1.46
N TYR A 59 2.88 6.24 -2.40
CA TYR A 59 4.24 5.76 -2.12
C TYR A 59 5.10 6.67 -1.21
N LYS A 60 4.76 7.95 -1.09
CA LYS A 60 5.43 8.89 -0.17
C LYS A 60 4.90 8.85 1.27
N ARG A 61 3.79 8.19 1.52
CA ARG A 61 3.17 8.13 2.85
C ARG A 61 3.95 7.21 3.78
N SER A 62 3.92 7.51 5.08
CA SER A 62 4.60 6.70 6.11
C SER A 62 3.70 5.61 6.72
N ASP A 63 2.42 5.59 6.37
CA ASP A 63 1.39 4.71 6.93
C ASP A 63 0.94 3.60 5.95
N ILE A 64 1.76 3.31 4.94
CA ILE A 64 1.55 2.23 3.98
C ILE A 64 2.71 1.24 3.97
N ALA A 65 2.41 -0.01 3.63
CA ALA A 65 3.40 -1.09 3.57
C ALA A 65 4.54 -0.79 2.58
N ALA A 66 5.72 -1.33 2.85
CA ALA A 66 6.87 -1.16 1.97
C ALA A 66 6.61 -1.73 0.57
N ILE A 67 5.96 -2.90 0.50
CA ILE A 67 5.56 -3.53 -0.77
C ILE A 67 4.64 -2.63 -1.60
N THR A 68 3.70 -1.91 -0.96
CA THR A 68 2.81 -0.97 -1.66
C THR A 68 3.62 0.12 -2.36
N LYS A 69 4.63 0.67 -1.66
CA LYS A 69 5.51 1.70 -2.22
C LYS A 69 6.31 1.18 -3.40
N GLN A 70 6.89 -0.02 -3.22
CA GLN A 70 7.69 -0.66 -4.26
C GLN A 70 6.86 -0.94 -5.50
N VAL A 71 5.72 -1.64 -5.35
CA VAL A 71 4.88 -2.02 -6.49
C VAL A 71 4.29 -0.79 -7.19
N GLN A 72 3.82 0.20 -6.42
CA GLN A 72 3.26 1.41 -7.02
C GLN A 72 4.33 2.20 -7.80
N ARG A 73 5.53 2.29 -7.27
CA ARG A 73 6.65 2.96 -7.94
C ARG A 73 7.03 2.22 -9.22
N GLU A 74 7.25 0.92 -9.15
CA GLU A 74 7.65 0.08 -10.29
C GLU A 74 6.63 0.13 -11.43
N VAL A 75 5.34 0.00 -11.10
CA VAL A 75 4.26 0.10 -12.09
C VAL A 75 4.25 1.49 -12.75
N ILE A 76 4.39 2.56 -11.96
CA ILE A 76 4.42 3.92 -12.50
C ILE A 76 5.65 4.14 -13.38
N GLU A 77 6.83 3.66 -12.97
CA GLU A 77 8.07 3.74 -13.76
C GLU A 77 7.90 3.04 -15.11
N LYS A 78 7.38 1.82 -15.13
CA LYS A 78 7.07 1.10 -16.39
C LYS A 78 6.13 1.89 -17.29
N ILE A 79 5.07 2.47 -16.75
CA ILE A 79 4.11 3.30 -17.51
C ILE A 79 4.82 4.50 -18.16
N VAL A 80 5.57 5.28 -17.39
CA VAL A 80 6.15 6.53 -17.88
C VAL A 80 7.34 6.33 -18.80
N TYR A 81 8.06 5.21 -18.67
CA TYR A 81 9.07 4.79 -19.65
C TYR A 81 8.45 4.12 -20.88
N GLY A 82 7.18 3.76 -20.81
CA GLY A 82 6.41 3.26 -21.96
C GLY A 82 6.60 1.80 -22.24
N GLU A 83 6.76 1.02 -21.18
CA GLU A 83 6.66 -0.43 -21.29
C GLU A 83 5.24 -0.85 -21.69
N GLU A 84 5.12 -1.95 -22.40
CA GLU A 84 3.84 -2.49 -22.84
C GLU A 84 3.01 -3.01 -21.64
N PRO A 85 1.68 -2.99 -21.71
CA PRO A 85 0.79 -3.48 -20.65
C PRO A 85 1.12 -4.90 -20.18
N ASP A 86 1.55 -5.77 -21.08
CA ASP A 86 1.92 -7.16 -20.76
C ASP A 86 3.13 -7.26 -19.81
N ALA A 87 4.08 -6.34 -19.93
CA ALA A 87 5.23 -6.29 -19.02
C ALA A 87 4.79 -5.87 -17.59
N ILE A 88 3.82 -4.95 -17.50
CA ILE A 88 3.22 -4.52 -16.23
C ILE A 88 2.41 -5.67 -15.63
N ALA A 89 1.60 -6.36 -16.44
CA ALA A 89 0.81 -7.51 -16.00
C ALA A 89 1.71 -8.65 -15.51
N SER A 90 2.81 -8.93 -16.21
CA SER A 90 3.79 -9.96 -15.82
C SER A 90 4.44 -9.65 -14.47
N TYR A 91 4.88 -8.42 -14.27
CA TYR A 91 5.42 -7.97 -12.99
C TYR A 91 4.41 -8.10 -11.84
N LEU A 92 3.15 -7.69 -12.06
CA LEU A 92 2.11 -7.81 -11.04
C LEU A 92 1.79 -9.26 -10.72
N ARG A 93 1.82 -10.17 -11.71
CA ARG A 93 1.66 -11.61 -11.47
C ARG A 93 2.77 -12.18 -10.60
N GLU A 94 4.02 -11.83 -10.85
CA GLU A 94 5.14 -12.24 -9.99
C GLU A 94 4.92 -11.81 -8.53
N VAL A 95 4.43 -10.60 -8.31
CA VAL A 95 4.08 -10.11 -6.97
C VAL A 95 2.93 -10.92 -6.36
N ILE A 96 1.87 -11.18 -7.12
CA ILE A 96 0.71 -11.98 -6.67
C ILE A 96 1.15 -13.40 -6.30
N ASP A 97 1.94 -14.05 -7.16
CA ASP A 97 2.47 -15.40 -6.94
C ASP A 97 3.30 -15.48 -5.65
N ALA A 98 4.10 -14.45 -5.35
CA ALA A 98 4.87 -14.39 -4.10
C ALA A 98 3.97 -14.29 -2.86
N PHE A 99 2.84 -13.58 -2.93
CA PHE A 99 1.84 -13.54 -1.87
C PHE A 99 1.13 -14.91 -1.71
N GLU A 100 0.72 -15.52 -2.81
CA GLU A 100 0.02 -16.82 -2.80
C GLU A 100 0.92 -17.95 -2.30
N ALA A 101 2.21 -17.89 -2.62
CA ALA A 101 3.22 -18.81 -2.10
C ALA A 101 3.64 -18.53 -0.65
N GLY A 102 3.27 -17.37 -0.10
CA GLY A 102 3.70 -16.94 1.25
C GLY A 102 5.21 -16.74 1.39
N THR A 103 5.91 -16.47 0.29
CA THR A 103 7.37 -16.29 0.25
C THR A 103 7.81 -14.84 0.42
N ILE A 104 6.86 -13.93 0.47
CA ILE A 104 7.13 -12.50 0.61
C ILE A 104 7.50 -12.15 2.06
N ASP A 105 8.46 -11.22 2.20
CA ASP A 105 8.93 -10.76 3.49
C ASP A 105 7.79 -10.13 4.32
N LEU A 106 7.68 -10.57 5.59
CA LEU A 106 6.67 -10.08 6.52
C LEU A 106 6.79 -8.57 6.76
N ASP A 107 8.01 -8.05 6.89
CA ASP A 107 8.25 -6.62 7.06
C ASP A 107 7.85 -5.80 5.83
N ALA A 108 7.96 -6.37 4.63
CA ALA A 108 7.57 -5.72 3.41
C ALA A 108 6.04 -5.58 3.29
N VAL A 109 5.28 -6.59 3.70
CA VAL A 109 3.82 -6.59 3.60
C VAL A 109 3.12 -5.91 4.77
N ALA A 110 3.77 -5.82 5.93
CA ALA A 110 3.16 -5.26 7.12
C ALA A 110 2.83 -3.77 6.97
N ILE A 111 1.65 -3.38 7.46
CA ILE A 111 1.11 -2.03 7.33
C ILE A 111 1.44 -1.22 8.58
N PRO A 112 2.31 -0.20 8.50
CA PRO A 112 2.63 0.64 9.63
C PRO A 112 1.44 1.54 10.02
N GLY A 113 1.38 1.91 11.30
CA GLY A 113 0.38 2.84 11.78
C GLY A 113 0.76 3.43 13.13
N GLY A 114 0.32 4.65 13.41
CA GLY A 114 0.59 5.34 14.67
C GLY A 114 -0.51 5.13 15.70
N ILE A 115 -0.14 4.93 16.96
CA ILE A 115 -1.04 4.94 18.10
C ILE A 115 -1.13 6.38 18.64
N GLY A 116 -2.23 7.06 18.34
CA GLY A 116 -2.41 8.48 18.67
C GLY A 116 -2.92 8.76 20.10
N LYS A 117 -3.57 7.76 20.72
CA LYS A 117 -4.17 7.83 22.07
C LYS A 117 -3.71 6.64 22.90
N ARG A 118 -4.04 6.63 24.20
CA ARG A 118 -3.94 5.40 25.00
C ARG A 118 -4.84 4.34 24.38
N LEU A 119 -4.43 3.07 24.44
CA LEU A 119 -5.15 1.97 23.79
C LEU A 119 -6.57 1.76 24.35
N ASP A 120 -6.77 2.06 25.62
CA ASP A 120 -8.06 2.00 26.31
C ASP A 120 -8.98 3.22 26.03
N ALA A 121 -8.45 4.27 25.41
CA ALA A 121 -9.19 5.50 25.12
C ALA A 121 -9.81 5.55 23.70
N TYR A 122 -9.74 4.45 22.97
CA TYR A 122 -10.39 4.33 21.65
C TYR A 122 -11.81 3.82 21.80
N GLU A 123 -12.80 4.59 21.39
CA GLU A 123 -14.22 4.20 21.36
C GLU A 123 -14.46 3.01 20.40
N THR A 124 -13.70 2.98 19.32
CA THR A 124 -13.72 1.89 18.34
C THR A 124 -12.29 1.39 18.13
N ALA A 125 -12.05 0.14 18.48
CA ALA A 125 -10.78 -0.51 18.23
C ALA A 125 -10.65 -0.87 16.74
N THR A 126 -9.98 0.00 15.97
CA THR A 126 -9.61 -0.35 14.60
C THR A 126 -8.65 -1.54 14.59
N ALA A 127 -8.51 -2.24 13.46
CA ALA A 127 -7.59 -3.36 13.34
C ALA A 127 -6.16 -3.04 13.85
N HIS A 128 -5.70 -1.81 13.64
CA HIS A 128 -4.38 -1.38 14.12
C HIS A 128 -4.32 -1.27 15.66
N VAL A 129 -5.34 -0.65 16.26
CA VAL A 129 -5.44 -0.52 17.73
C VAL A 129 -5.60 -1.89 18.38
N ARG A 130 -6.50 -2.71 17.84
CA ARG A 130 -6.76 -4.08 18.32
C ARG A 130 -5.52 -4.94 18.21
N GLY A 131 -4.82 -4.92 17.06
CA GLY A 131 -3.56 -5.64 16.89
C GLY A 131 -2.48 -5.23 17.88
N ALA A 132 -2.40 -3.95 18.27
CA ALA A 132 -1.47 -3.48 19.31
C ALA A 132 -1.89 -3.95 20.71
N GLN A 133 -3.19 -3.96 21.02
CA GLN A 133 -3.71 -4.52 22.26
C GLN A 133 -3.40 -6.02 22.38
N TYR A 134 -3.65 -6.78 21.32
CA TYR A 134 -3.34 -8.20 21.25
C TYR A 134 -1.85 -8.47 21.42
N ALA A 135 -0.98 -7.73 20.72
CA ALA A 135 0.46 -7.89 20.85
C ALA A 135 0.95 -7.64 22.29
N ASN A 136 0.42 -6.61 22.94
CA ASN A 136 0.74 -6.37 24.35
C ASN A 136 0.29 -7.52 25.26
N ALA A 137 -0.84 -8.15 24.99
CA ALA A 137 -1.37 -9.24 25.78
C ALA A 137 -0.63 -10.57 25.55
N VAL A 138 -0.15 -10.84 24.32
CA VAL A 138 0.32 -12.19 23.95
C VAL A 138 1.78 -12.27 23.51
N LEU A 139 2.41 -11.15 23.12
CA LEU A 139 3.80 -11.10 22.67
C LEU A 139 4.71 -10.36 23.65
N GLY A 140 4.18 -9.86 24.77
CA GLY A 140 4.94 -9.10 25.74
C GLY A 140 5.43 -7.75 25.24
N THR A 141 4.83 -7.21 24.17
CA THR A 141 5.14 -5.86 23.68
C THR A 141 4.54 -4.79 24.60
N SER A 142 4.96 -3.54 24.42
CA SER A 142 4.50 -2.39 25.23
C SER A 142 4.03 -1.24 24.37
N PHE A 143 3.26 -1.51 23.32
CA PHE A 143 2.72 -0.48 22.45
C PHE A 143 1.80 0.47 23.23
N ALA A 144 2.01 1.76 23.05
CA ALA A 144 1.32 2.82 23.73
C ALA A 144 1.15 4.04 22.81
N ARG A 145 0.59 5.12 23.34
CA ARG A 145 0.53 6.41 22.63
C ARG A 145 1.92 6.83 22.14
N GLY A 146 2.03 7.11 20.85
CA GLY A 146 3.29 7.50 20.19
C GLY A 146 4.01 6.34 19.51
N SER A 147 3.69 5.09 19.83
CA SER A 147 4.23 3.91 19.12
C SER A 147 3.78 3.89 17.66
N LYS A 148 4.59 3.29 16.79
CA LYS A 148 4.30 3.11 15.35
C LYS A 148 4.52 1.67 14.94
N PRO A 149 3.79 0.70 15.54
CA PRO A 149 3.93 -0.70 15.15
C PRO A 149 3.48 -0.92 13.71
N LYS A 150 3.90 -2.05 13.16
CA LYS A 150 3.39 -2.62 11.91
C LYS A 150 2.33 -3.65 12.24
N ARG A 151 1.33 -3.85 11.38
CA ARG A 151 0.31 -4.89 11.56
C ARG A 151 0.23 -5.80 10.36
N VAL A 152 -0.09 -7.05 10.62
CA VAL A 152 -0.52 -8.03 9.63
C VAL A 152 -1.85 -8.65 10.04
N TYR A 153 -2.63 -9.06 9.05
CA TYR A 153 -3.82 -9.85 9.28
C TYR A 153 -3.44 -11.33 9.39
N LEU A 154 -4.14 -12.02 10.27
CA LEU A 154 -3.93 -13.44 10.54
C LEU A 154 -5.10 -14.24 9.99
N ARG A 155 -4.83 -15.40 9.42
CA ARG A 155 -5.82 -16.40 9.05
C ARG A 155 -6.18 -17.28 10.22
N LYS A 156 -5.18 -17.62 11.04
CA LYS A 156 -5.32 -18.41 12.26
C LYS A 156 -4.05 -18.32 13.12
N VAL A 157 -4.21 -18.65 14.39
CA VAL A 157 -3.10 -18.94 15.31
C VAL A 157 -3.22 -20.42 15.72
N HIS A 158 -2.08 -21.12 15.73
CA HIS A 158 -2.08 -22.54 16.10
C HIS A 158 -2.44 -22.71 17.58
N PRO A 159 -3.35 -23.64 17.96
CA PRO A 159 -3.83 -23.79 19.34
C PRO A 159 -2.72 -24.09 20.37
N ALA A 160 -1.58 -24.62 19.94
CA ALA A 160 -0.45 -24.86 20.82
C ALA A 160 0.10 -23.55 21.44
N PHE A 161 0.03 -22.44 20.72
CA PHE A 161 0.45 -21.13 21.21
C PHE A 161 -0.35 -20.73 22.47
N PHE A 162 -1.66 -20.80 22.41
CA PHE A 162 -2.54 -20.46 23.53
C PHE A 162 -2.30 -21.39 24.73
N ARG A 163 -2.17 -22.70 24.48
CA ARG A 163 -1.87 -23.68 25.55
C ARG A 163 -0.55 -23.39 26.25
N GLN A 164 0.45 -22.96 25.51
CA GLN A 164 1.74 -22.60 26.07
C GLN A 164 1.64 -21.37 26.97
N LEU A 165 1.02 -20.28 26.49
CA LEU A 165 0.84 -19.06 27.29
C LEU A 165 0.08 -19.31 28.60
N GLU A 166 -0.97 -20.14 28.54
CA GLU A 166 -1.76 -20.49 29.71
C GLU A 166 -1.00 -21.39 30.68
N ALA A 167 -0.22 -22.35 30.17
CA ALA A 167 0.62 -23.23 31.00
C ALA A 167 1.76 -22.46 31.69
N GLU A 168 2.32 -21.45 31.06
CA GLU A 168 3.35 -20.59 31.61
C GLU A 168 2.77 -19.50 32.56
N GLY A 169 1.46 -19.38 32.66
CA GLY A 169 0.78 -18.37 33.48
C GLY A 169 0.95 -16.93 32.95
N VAL A 170 1.27 -16.79 31.67
CA VAL A 170 1.45 -15.47 31.01
C VAL A 170 0.11 -14.84 30.73
N ALA A 171 -0.92 -15.63 30.39
CA ALA A 171 -2.25 -15.14 30.08
C ALA A 171 -3.34 -16.09 30.61
N ASP A 172 -4.42 -15.51 31.15
CA ASP A 172 -5.61 -16.22 31.59
C ASP A 172 -6.85 -15.60 30.93
N PRO A 173 -7.63 -16.38 30.16
CA PRO A 173 -8.82 -15.88 29.49
C PRO A 173 -9.95 -15.43 30.44
N THR A 174 -9.89 -15.81 31.71
CA THR A 174 -10.85 -15.37 32.74
C THR A 174 -10.54 -14.00 33.30
N ASP A 175 -9.27 -13.60 33.30
CA ASP A 175 -8.79 -12.36 33.91
C ASP A 175 -8.43 -11.28 32.86
N ASP A 176 -8.07 -11.69 31.64
CA ASP A 176 -7.70 -10.79 30.55
C ASP A 176 -8.72 -10.84 29.38
N PRO A 177 -9.62 -9.86 29.26
CA PRO A 177 -10.61 -9.81 28.19
C PRO A 177 -9.99 -9.61 26.80
N VAL A 178 -8.82 -8.96 26.70
CA VAL A 178 -8.11 -8.74 25.42
C VAL A 178 -7.53 -10.06 24.92
N TYR A 179 -6.92 -10.83 25.83
CA TYR A 179 -6.46 -12.17 25.52
C TYR A 179 -7.60 -13.10 25.12
N ALA A 180 -8.71 -13.07 25.87
CA ALA A 180 -9.90 -13.88 25.58
C ALA A 180 -10.47 -13.56 24.18
N GLU A 181 -10.51 -12.30 23.80
CA GLU A 181 -10.94 -11.86 22.48
C GLU A 181 -10.00 -12.38 21.38
N PHE A 182 -8.68 -12.20 21.54
CA PHE A 182 -7.69 -12.69 20.60
C PHE A 182 -7.72 -14.21 20.46
N LYS A 183 -7.88 -14.94 21.55
CA LYS A 183 -8.00 -16.42 21.52
C LYS A 183 -9.24 -16.87 20.74
N ARG A 184 -10.34 -16.12 20.84
CA ARG A 184 -11.59 -16.40 20.12
C ARG A 184 -11.50 -16.09 18.64
N ASP A 185 -10.91 -14.95 18.28
CA ASP A 185 -10.82 -14.46 16.89
C ASP A 185 -9.49 -13.74 16.63
N PRO A 186 -8.41 -14.50 16.37
CA PRO A 186 -7.08 -13.95 16.14
C PRO A 186 -6.95 -13.40 14.70
N ASP A 187 -7.58 -12.27 14.40
CA ASP A 187 -7.68 -11.71 13.05
C ASP A 187 -6.54 -10.75 12.66
N VAL A 188 -5.79 -10.23 13.64
CA VAL A 188 -4.74 -9.22 13.42
C VAL A 188 -3.73 -9.23 14.55
N ILE A 189 -2.47 -8.93 14.24
CA ILE A 189 -1.42 -8.72 15.24
C ILE A 189 -0.55 -7.54 14.84
N CYS A 190 -0.05 -6.78 15.83
CA CYS A 190 0.98 -5.76 15.64
C CYS A 190 2.33 -6.26 16.13
N PHE A 191 3.39 -5.74 15.53
CA PHE A 191 4.78 -6.01 15.92
C PHE A 191 5.68 -4.84 15.52
N GLU A 192 6.86 -4.77 16.07
CA GLU A 192 7.91 -3.84 15.67
C GLU A 192 8.87 -4.50 14.67
N TYR A 193 9.30 -5.73 14.98
CA TYR A 193 10.22 -6.55 14.20
C TYR A 193 9.55 -7.87 13.80
N ALA A 194 9.85 -8.36 12.60
CA ALA A 194 9.21 -9.55 12.04
C ALA A 194 9.43 -10.83 12.87
N ASP A 195 10.57 -10.92 13.56
CA ASP A 195 10.93 -12.05 14.44
C ASP A 195 10.11 -12.10 15.74
N GLU A 196 9.39 -11.03 16.09
CA GLU A 196 8.44 -11.03 17.21
C GLU A 196 7.17 -11.85 16.89
N VAL A 197 6.88 -12.09 15.59
CA VAL A 197 5.68 -12.85 15.17
C VAL A 197 6.01 -14.34 15.17
N PRO A 198 5.38 -15.14 16.05
CA PRO A 198 5.67 -16.57 16.14
C PRO A 198 5.31 -17.32 14.84
N GLU A 199 6.06 -18.35 14.49
CA GLU A 199 5.77 -19.25 13.36
C GLU A 199 4.41 -19.94 13.47
N THR A 200 3.86 -20.00 14.66
CA THR A 200 2.52 -20.52 14.94
C THR A 200 1.38 -19.60 14.44
N PHE A 201 1.72 -18.38 14.00
CA PHE A 201 0.77 -17.41 13.46
C PHE A 201 0.74 -17.51 11.92
N ALA A 202 -0.36 -17.99 11.38
CA ALA A 202 -0.55 -18.05 9.94
C ALA A 202 -1.06 -16.69 9.41
N VAL A 203 -0.20 -15.99 8.70
CA VAL A 203 -0.54 -14.71 8.05
C VAL A 203 -1.59 -14.93 6.96
N ASP A 204 -2.56 -14.04 6.86
CA ASP A 204 -3.55 -14.00 5.80
C ASP A 204 -2.99 -13.21 4.60
N TYR A 205 -2.17 -13.87 3.79
CA TYR A 205 -1.54 -13.25 2.62
C TYR A 205 -2.54 -12.81 1.56
N ASP A 206 -3.71 -13.46 1.42
CA ASP A 206 -4.77 -13.00 0.51
C ASP A 206 -5.29 -11.63 0.95
N ARG A 207 -5.59 -11.48 2.24
CA ARG A 207 -6.04 -10.21 2.81
C ARG A 207 -4.95 -9.14 2.78
N MET A 208 -3.69 -9.53 2.96
CA MET A 208 -2.55 -8.62 2.83
C MET A 208 -2.41 -8.14 1.38
N LEU A 209 -2.49 -9.03 0.39
CA LEU A 209 -2.47 -8.70 -1.04
C LEU A 209 -3.57 -7.68 -1.39
N GLU A 210 -4.81 -7.93 -0.97
CA GLU A 210 -5.94 -7.03 -1.18
C GLU A 210 -5.68 -5.62 -0.61
N LYS A 211 -5.12 -5.55 0.61
CA LYS A 211 -4.90 -4.28 1.30
C LYS A 211 -3.66 -3.52 0.82
N THR A 212 -2.59 -4.22 0.46
CA THR A 212 -1.29 -3.60 0.20
C THR A 212 -0.94 -3.47 -1.27
N VAL A 213 -1.54 -4.29 -2.13
CA VAL A 213 -1.26 -4.27 -3.57
C VAL A 213 -2.51 -3.93 -4.38
N ARG A 214 -3.56 -4.76 -4.32
CA ARG A 214 -4.75 -4.55 -5.15
C ARG A 214 -5.34 -3.16 -4.98
N ALA A 215 -5.76 -2.80 -3.78
CA ALA A 215 -6.47 -1.55 -3.54
C ALA A 215 -5.71 -0.28 -3.96
N PRO A 216 -4.36 -0.18 -3.80
CA PRO A 216 -3.59 0.95 -4.31
C PRO A 216 -3.34 0.93 -5.82
N ILE A 217 -3.28 -0.25 -6.45
CA ILE A 217 -2.84 -0.44 -7.84
C ILE A 217 -4.01 -0.54 -8.82
N GLU A 218 -5.13 -1.13 -8.42
CA GLU A 218 -6.29 -1.42 -9.28
C GLU A 218 -6.68 -0.23 -10.17
N ARG A 219 -6.78 0.97 -9.60
CA ARG A 219 -7.12 2.17 -10.39
C ARG A 219 -6.04 2.61 -11.38
N ILE A 220 -4.80 2.20 -11.16
CA ILE A 220 -3.69 2.52 -12.06
C ILE A 220 -3.78 1.60 -13.28
N VAL A 221 -4.00 0.30 -13.05
CA VAL A 221 -4.12 -0.68 -14.13
C VAL A 221 -5.41 -0.51 -14.92
N GLU A 222 -6.52 -0.16 -14.27
CA GLU A 222 -7.78 0.20 -14.94
C GLU A 222 -7.61 1.39 -15.89
N ALA A 223 -6.82 2.39 -15.52
CA ALA A 223 -6.51 3.53 -16.39
C ALA A 223 -5.69 3.15 -17.63
N LEU A 224 -5.08 1.96 -17.64
CA LEU A 224 -4.39 1.36 -18.78
C LEU A 224 -5.30 0.39 -19.58
N GLY A 225 -6.56 0.26 -19.18
CA GLY A 225 -7.50 -0.67 -19.79
C GLY A 225 -7.35 -2.14 -19.33
N MET A 226 -6.57 -2.39 -18.28
CA MET A 226 -6.36 -3.72 -17.71
C MET A 226 -7.32 -3.99 -16.56
N GLN A 227 -7.70 -5.25 -16.34
CA GLN A 227 -8.52 -5.66 -15.22
C GLN A 227 -7.68 -6.46 -14.21
N TRP A 228 -7.87 -6.19 -12.92
CA TRP A 228 -7.11 -6.87 -11.87
C TRP A 228 -7.31 -8.40 -11.90
N ASP A 229 -8.53 -8.86 -12.13
CA ASP A 229 -8.85 -10.30 -12.14
C ASP A 229 -8.22 -11.02 -13.35
N GLU A 230 -8.05 -10.34 -14.49
CA GLU A 230 -7.32 -10.84 -15.65
C GLU A 230 -5.81 -10.96 -15.35
N ILE A 231 -5.25 -9.94 -14.70
CA ILE A 231 -3.85 -9.97 -14.25
C ILE A 231 -3.63 -11.16 -13.30
N ARG A 232 -4.52 -11.35 -12.32
CA ARG A 232 -4.41 -12.41 -11.32
C ARG A 232 -4.59 -13.81 -11.92
N SER A 233 -5.56 -13.99 -12.82
CA SER A 233 -5.83 -15.30 -13.44
C SER A 233 -4.85 -15.66 -14.55
N GLY A 234 -4.14 -14.69 -15.11
CA GLY A 234 -3.31 -14.85 -16.31
C GLY A 234 -4.13 -15.14 -17.59
N GLN A 235 -5.45 -14.96 -17.53
CA GLN A 235 -6.35 -15.19 -18.68
C GLN A 235 -6.95 -13.85 -19.11
N GLU A 236 -6.77 -13.52 -20.39
CA GLU A 236 -7.54 -12.46 -21.00
C GLU A 236 -9.02 -12.90 -21.11
N GLN A 237 -9.96 -12.10 -20.59
CA GLN A 237 -11.37 -12.31 -20.93
C GLN A 237 -11.54 -11.95 -22.41
N THR A 238 -11.52 -12.95 -23.27
CA THR A 238 -12.01 -12.82 -24.65
C THR A 238 -13.48 -12.46 -24.57
N GLY A 239 -13.80 -11.18 -24.75
CA GLY A 239 -15.19 -10.72 -24.81
C GLY A 239 -15.97 -11.49 -25.87
N LEU A 240 -17.23 -11.77 -25.60
CA LEU A 240 -18.15 -12.44 -26.54
C LEU A 240 -18.20 -11.77 -27.92
N GLU A 241 -17.69 -10.54 -28.03
CA GLU A 241 -17.59 -9.78 -29.30
C GLU A 241 -16.60 -10.39 -30.32
N SER A 242 -15.68 -11.27 -29.86
CA SER A 242 -14.76 -11.98 -30.78
C SER A 242 -15.36 -13.23 -31.44
N PHE A 243 -16.64 -13.54 -31.16
CA PHE A 243 -17.35 -14.69 -31.70
C PHE A 243 -18.45 -14.30 -32.70
N PHE A 244 -18.54 -13.00 -33.08
CA PHE A 244 -19.50 -12.52 -34.11
C PHE A 244 -18.79 -11.85 -35.26
#